data_736d662c36c0b736e8f05ee9634bd541
#
_entry.id   736d662c36c0b736e8f05ee9634bd541
#
_cell.length_a   1.000
_cell.length_b   1.000
_cell.length_c   1.000
_cell.angle_alpha   90.00
_cell.angle_beta   90.00
_cell.angle_gamma   90.00
#
_symmetry.space_group_name_H-M   'P 1'
#
loop_
_entity.id
_entity.type
_entity.pdbx_description
1 polymer ?
#
loop_
_entity_poly.entity_id
_entity_poly.type
_entity_poly.pdbx_seq_one_letter_code
_entity_poly.pdbx_strand_id
1 'polypeptide(L)' 'MRVNARRRVSRDQAIKIAMQVNGISRGMAERYTDSELKEVLRLVKLIPAF' A
#
# COMPACT_ATOMS: atom_id res chain seq x y z
N MET A 1 -22.10 -11.29 5.12
CA MET A 1 -21.43 -10.90 5.03
C MET A 1 -20.87 -10.46 4.30
N ARG A 2 -20.52 -10.20 4.07
CA ARG A 2 -19.99 -9.77 3.47
C ARG A 2 -18.99 -9.64 3.14
N VAL A 3 -18.77 -9.72 2.99
CA VAL A 3 -17.63 -9.54 2.70
C VAL A 3 -17.10 -8.74 1.78
N ASN A 4 -16.72 -8.02 1.75
CA ASN A 4 -16.14 -7.41 0.82
C ASN A 4 -14.85 -7.31 0.90
N ALA A 5 -14.36 -7.89 0.39
CA ALA A 5 -13.03 -8.23 0.60
C ALA A 5 -12.05 -7.17 0.29
N ARG A 6 -12.44 -6.18 -0.41
CA ARG A 6 -11.50 -5.17 -0.81
C ARG A 6 -11.44 -4.05 0.19
N ARG A 7 -10.28 -3.84 0.73
CA ARG A 7 -10.06 -2.78 1.70
C ARG A 7 -9.39 -1.60 1.03
N ARG A 8 -9.87 -0.43 1.38
CA ARG A 8 -9.23 0.80 0.93
C ARG A 8 -8.24 1.24 1.98
N VAL A 9 -7.04 1.58 1.54
CA VAL A 9 -5.98 1.98 2.46
C VAL A 9 -5.52 3.38 2.14
N SER A 10 -5.14 4.09 3.18
CA SER A 10 -4.60 5.43 3.05
C SER A 10 -3.17 5.37 2.54
N ARG A 11 -2.63 6.52 2.14
CA ARG A 11 -1.24 6.58 1.72
C ARG A 11 -0.30 6.16 2.83
N ASP A 12 -0.60 6.55 4.07
CA ASP A 12 0.23 6.17 5.20
C ASP A 12 0.24 4.66 5.40
N GLN A 13 -0.91 4.04 5.27
CA GLN A 13 -1.00 2.58 5.36
C GLN A 13 -0.26 1.92 4.20
N ALA A 14 -0.34 2.50 3.02
CA ALA A 14 0.36 1.97 1.86
C ALA A 14 1.87 2.01 2.07
N ILE A 15 2.36 3.05 2.72
CA ILE A 15 3.78 3.16 3.04
C ILE A 15 4.20 2.01 3.96
N LYS A 16 3.40 1.74 4.98
CA LYS A 16 3.69 0.64 5.89
C LYS A 16 3.68 -0.71 5.18
N ILE A 17 2.74 -0.88 4.27
CA ILE A 17 2.66 -2.11 3.49
C ILE A 17 3.88 -2.25 2.59
N ALA A 18 4.30 -1.16 1.96
CA ALA A 18 5.49 -1.20 1.11
C ALA A 18 6.73 -1.59 1.91
N MET A 19 6.84 -1.11 3.14
CA MET A 19 7.95 -1.50 4.00
C MET A 19 8.01 -3.00 4.18
N GLN A 20 6.87 -3.64 4.39
CA GLN A 20 6.81 -5.07 4.61
C GLN A 20 7.02 -5.86 3.31
N VAL A 21 6.35 -5.44 2.26
CA VAL A 21 6.39 -6.16 0.99
C VAL A 21 7.80 -6.12 0.38
N ASN A 22 8.44 -4.97 0.44
CA ASN A 22 9.74 -4.79 -0.18
C ASN A 22 10.90 -4.88 0.79
N GLY A 23 10.61 -5.01 2.10
CA GLY A 23 11.66 -5.11 3.10
C GLY A 23 12.53 -3.86 3.17
N ILE A 24 11.92 -2.69 3.07
CA ILE A 24 12.65 -1.43 3.06
C ILE A 24 12.30 -0.61 4.30
N SER A 25 13.11 0.41 4.57
CA SER A 25 12.87 1.30 5.69
C SER A 25 11.73 2.25 5.38
N ARG A 26 11.18 2.86 6.43
CA ARG A 26 10.11 3.84 6.24
C ARG A 26 10.59 5.01 5.39
N GLY A 27 11.82 5.46 5.62
CA GLY A 27 12.36 6.57 4.85
C GLY A 27 12.36 6.29 3.36
N MET A 28 12.69 5.06 3.00
CA MET A 28 12.67 4.67 1.58
C MET A 28 11.24 4.56 1.07
N ALA A 29 10.36 3.98 1.85
CA ALA A 29 8.97 3.83 1.44
C ALA A 29 8.28 5.18 1.28
N GLU A 30 8.64 6.16 2.11
CA GLU A 30 8.06 7.49 2.02
C GLU A 30 8.46 8.22 0.74
N ARG A 31 9.52 7.76 0.08
CA ARG A 31 9.95 8.35 -1.18
C ARG A 31 9.21 7.80 -2.38
N TYR A 32 8.40 6.78 -2.17
CA TYR A 32 7.62 6.22 -3.26
C TYR A 32 6.57 7.22 -3.73
N THR A 33 6.38 7.28 -5.04
CA THR A 33 5.30 8.08 -5.61
C THR A 33 3.98 7.37 -5.37
N ASP A 34 2.88 8.10 -5.56
CA ASP A 34 1.56 7.50 -5.44
C ASP A 34 1.42 6.32 -6.40
N SER A 35 1.96 6.47 -7.60
CA SER A 35 1.89 5.42 -8.60
C SER A 35 2.59 4.15 -8.11
N GLU A 36 3.76 4.32 -7.50
CA GLU A 36 4.51 3.18 -7.00
C GLU A 36 3.80 2.50 -5.84
N LEU A 37 3.21 3.30 -4.95
CA LEU A 37 2.46 2.74 -3.83
C LEU A 37 1.23 1.98 -4.32
N LYS A 38 0.56 2.51 -5.33
CA LYS A 38 -0.60 1.83 -5.90
C LYS A 38 -0.20 0.48 -6.50
N GLU A 39 0.98 0.43 -7.10
CA GLU A 39 1.47 -0.82 -7.66
C GLU A 39 1.72 -1.85 -6.56
N VAL A 40 2.30 -1.42 -5.44
CA VAL A 40 2.52 -2.31 -4.30
C VAL A 40 1.18 -2.84 -3.78
N LEU A 41 0.20 -1.95 -3.66
CA LEU A 41 -1.12 -2.35 -3.18
C LEU A 41 -1.77 -3.36 -4.11
N ARG A 42 -1.56 -3.22 -5.40
CA ARG A 42 -2.11 -4.15 -6.38
C ARG A 42 -1.56 -5.55 -6.15
N LEU A 43 -0.29 -5.65 -5.79
CA LEU A 43 0.34 -6.95 -5.55
C LEU A 43 -0.27 -7.67 -4.35
N VAL A 44 -0.77 -6.93 -3.38
CA VAL A 44 -1.40 -7.51 -2.20
C VAL A 44 -2.91 -7.38 -2.24
N LYS A 45 -3.45 -6.99 -3.39
CA LYS A 45 -4.89 -6.96 -3.66
C LYS A 45 -5.64 -6.02 -2.75
N LEU A 46 -5.05 -4.87 -2.49
CA LEU A 46 -5.69 -3.80 -1.75
C LEU A 46 -5.97 -2.63 -2.68
N ILE A 47 -6.93 -1.81 -2.30
CA ILE A 47 -7.34 -0.67 -3.12
C ILE A 47 -6.85 0.61 -2.47
N PRO A 48 -6.13 1.46 -3.21
CA PRO A 48 -5.69 2.73 -2.64
C PRO A 48 -6.86 3.70 -2.49
N ALA A 49 -6.83 4.43 -1.38
CA ALA A 49 -7.81 5.48 -1.13
C ALA A 49 -7.22 6.86 -1.41
N PHE A 50 -6.27 6.91 -2.32
CA PHE A 50 -5.59 8.16 -2.64
C PHE A 50 -5.29 8.25 -4.11
#